data_e8652ebbba6576e33b8c4f9e78acfc63
#
_entry.id   e8652ebbba6576e33b8c4f9e78acfc63
#
_cell.length_a   1.000
_cell.length_b   1.000
_cell.length_c   1.000
_cell.angle_alpha   90.00
_cell.angle_beta   90.00
_cell.angle_gamma   90.00
#
_symmetry.space_group_name_H-M   'P 1'
#
loop_
_entity.id
_entity.type
_entity.pdbx_description
1 polymer ?
#
loop_
_entity_poly.entity_id
_entity_poly.type
_entity_poly.pdbx_seq_one_letter_code
_entity_poly.pdbx_strand_id
1 'polypeptide(L)'
;FEIEHIFPKKRQEQERSLSDSRKLELLGNKSLLEKKINIRASDYRFSDKVKYYQGFENAKGQKKPGTKIAELLIMSDTKQDFNEQDIEYRNNEILNSFINFLRQENLLN
;
A
#
# COMPACT_ATOMS: atom_id res chain seq x y z
N PHE A 1 -3.95 4.67 -13.32
CA PHE A 1 -3.77 4.14 -11.96
C PHE A 1 -4.55 2.85 -11.79
N GLU A 2 -4.02 1.97 -10.95
CA GLU A 2 -4.66 0.73 -10.53
C GLU A 2 -4.69 0.67 -9.01
N ILE A 3 -5.48 -0.27 -8.46
CA ILE A 3 -5.50 -0.52 -7.02
C ILE A 3 -4.36 -1.48 -6.68
N GLU A 4 -3.47 -1.03 -5.81
CA GLU A 4 -2.39 -1.84 -5.24
C GLU A 4 -2.85 -2.44 -3.92
N HIS A 5 -2.62 -3.73 -3.73
CA HIS A 5 -2.67 -4.38 -2.41
C HIS A 5 -1.27 -4.33 -1.82
N ILE A 6 -1.07 -3.50 -0.80
CA ILE A 6 0.26 -3.33 -0.19
C ILE A 6 0.74 -4.64 0.42
N PHE A 7 -0.15 -5.33 1.15
CA PHE A 7 0.03 -6.72 1.58
C PHE A 7 -0.66 -7.60 0.54
N PRO A 8 0.08 -8.35 -0.28
CA PRO A 8 -0.51 -9.05 -1.40
C PRO A 8 -1.20 -10.36 -0.98
N LYS A 9 -2.22 -10.73 -1.73
CA LYS A 9 -2.96 -11.98 -1.53
C LYS A 9 -2.04 -13.20 -1.53
N LYS A 10 -1.06 -13.23 -2.42
CA LYS A 10 -0.10 -14.33 -2.53
C LYS A 10 0.71 -14.51 -1.25
N ARG A 11 1.10 -13.41 -0.59
CA ARG A 11 1.78 -13.46 0.70
C ARG A 11 0.91 -14.15 1.75
N GLN A 12 -0.38 -13.83 1.79
CA GLN A 12 -1.31 -14.48 2.73
C GLN A 12 -1.45 -15.97 2.43
N GLU A 13 -1.51 -16.36 1.17
CA GLU A 13 -1.57 -17.75 0.76
C GLU A 13 -0.33 -18.55 1.22
N GLN A 14 0.83 -17.90 1.19
CA GLN A 14 2.11 -18.54 1.56
C GLN A 14 2.38 -18.52 3.06
N GLU A 15 2.13 -17.39 3.72
CA GLU A 15 2.55 -17.15 5.11
C GLU A 15 1.41 -17.33 6.11
N ARG A 16 0.17 -17.07 5.69
CA ARG A 16 -1.02 -17.09 6.56
C ARG A 16 -0.84 -16.23 7.81
N SER A 17 -0.17 -15.08 7.65
CA SER A 17 0.17 -14.21 8.77
C SER A 17 -0.94 -13.26 9.19
N LEU A 18 -1.97 -13.07 8.35
CA LEU A 18 -3.15 -12.32 8.75
C LEU A 18 -4.08 -13.19 9.58
N SER A 19 -4.58 -12.66 10.69
CA SER A 19 -5.54 -13.36 11.54
C SER A 19 -6.89 -13.60 10.85
N ASP A 20 -7.19 -12.75 9.87
CA ASP A 20 -8.41 -12.84 9.05
C ASP A 20 -8.06 -12.41 7.62
N SER A 21 -8.24 -13.33 6.67
CA SER A 21 -7.92 -13.07 5.26
C SER A 21 -8.76 -11.94 4.64
N ARG A 22 -9.92 -11.62 5.23
CA ARG A 22 -10.75 -10.48 4.78
C ARG A 22 -10.05 -9.14 4.94
N LYS A 23 -9.04 -9.05 5.78
CA LYS A 23 -8.22 -7.83 5.95
C LYS A 23 -7.46 -7.44 4.69
N LEU A 24 -7.24 -8.39 3.78
CA LEU A 24 -6.67 -8.08 2.45
C LEU A 24 -7.50 -7.03 1.70
N GLU A 25 -8.81 -7.01 1.91
CA GLU A 25 -9.74 -6.12 1.19
C GLU A 25 -10.07 -4.84 1.95
N LEU A 26 -9.50 -4.61 3.12
CA LEU A 26 -9.66 -3.36 3.84
C LEU A 26 -9.00 -2.20 3.07
N LEU A 27 -9.58 -1.01 3.16
CA LEU A 27 -9.00 0.20 2.57
C LEU A 27 -7.57 0.44 3.07
N GLY A 28 -7.29 0.08 4.33
CA GLY A 28 -5.95 0.18 4.91
C GLY A 28 -4.89 -0.60 4.15
N ASN A 29 -5.28 -1.61 3.38
CA ASN A 29 -4.37 -2.41 2.56
C ASN A 29 -4.34 -1.97 1.09
N LYS A 30 -5.05 -0.92 0.72
CA LYS A 30 -5.19 -0.52 -0.68
C LYS A 30 -4.63 0.87 -0.91
N SER A 31 -4.00 1.07 -2.04
CA SER A 31 -3.54 2.37 -2.50
C SER A 31 -3.72 2.46 -4.01
N LEU A 32 -3.82 3.69 -4.51
CA LEU A 32 -3.64 3.91 -5.93
C LEU A 32 -2.16 3.77 -6.27
N LEU A 33 -1.88 3.23 -7.42
CA LEU A 33 -0.52 3.08 -7.92
C LEU A 33 -0.51 3.15 -9.44
N GLU A 34 0.50 3.76 -10.00
CA GLU A 34 0.67 3.83 -11.46
C GLU A 34 0.78 2.41 -12.01
N LYS A 35 0.09 2.14 -13.10
CA LYS A 35 -0.03 0.81 -13.69
C LYS A 35 1.31 0.13 -13.90
N LYS A 36 2.28 0.85 -14.47
CA LYS A 36 3.60 0.27 -14.77
C LYS A 36 4.34 -0.15 -13.50
N ILE A 37 4.21 0.64 -12.44
CA ILE A 37 4.83 0.35 -11.15
C ILE A 37 4.12 -0.82 -10.48
N ASN A 38 2.79 -0.85 -10.55
CA ASN A 38 1.99 -1.96 -10.01
C ASN A 38 2.38 -3.30 -10.65
N ILE A 39 2.57 -3.32 -11.96
CA ILE A 39 3.02 -4.51 -12.67
C ILE A 39 4.39 -4.97 -12.17
N ARG A 40 5.34 -4.04 -11.98
CA ARG A 40 6.69 -4.36 -11.50
C ARG A 40 6.69 -4.84 -10.05
N ALA A 41 5.90 -4.17 -9.19
CA ALA A 41 5.78 -4.54 -7.78
C ALA A 41 5.10 -5.91 -7.59
N SER A 42 4.22 -6.29 -8.54
CA SER A 42 3.60 -7.61 -8.58
C SER A 42 3.02 -8.03 -7.22
N ASP A 43 3.21 -9.29 -6.84
CA ASP A 43 2.77 -9.88 -5.55
C ASP A 43 3.92 -9.98 -4.55
N TYR A 44 4.97 -9.18 -4.73
CA TYR A 44 6.11 -9.23 -3.81
C TYR A 44 5.73 -8.74 -2.43
N ARG A 45 6.48 -9.16 -1.43
CA ARG A 45 6.38 -8.62 -0.08
C ARG A 45 6.75 -7.13 -0.10
N PHE A 46 6.29 -6.41 0.92
CA PHE A 46 6.56 -4.98 1.02
C PHE A 46 8.04 -4.65 0.91
N SER A 47 8.89 -5.41 1.61
CA SER A 47 10.35 -5.19 1.56
C SER A 47 10.94 -5.28 0.14
N ASP A 48 10.34 -6.12 -0.71
CA ASP A 48 10.76 -6.26 -2.11
C ASP A 48 10.07 -5.24 -3.02
N LYS A 49 8.90 -4.72 -2.63
CA LYS A 49 8.18 -3.69 -3.39
C LYS A 49 8.81 -2.31 -3.25
N VAL A 50 9.53 -2.05 -2.17
CA VAL A 50 10.08 -0.72 -1.83
C VAL A 50 10.87 -0.11 -2.99
N LYS A 51 11.74 -0.89 -3.63
CA LYS A 51 12.53 -0.39 -4.74
C LYS A 51 11.67 0.04 -5.93
N TYR A 52 10.55 -0.63 -6.14
CA TYR A 52 9.64 -0.29 -7.25
C TYR A 52 8.85 0.99 -6.92
N TYR A 53 8.48 1.18 -5.66
CA TYR A 53 7.84 2.41 -5.22
C TYR A 53 8.79 3.61 -5.29
N GLN A 54 10.04 3.43 -4.89
CA GLN A 54 11.03 4.50 -4.88
C GLN A 54 11.65 4.80 -6.24
N GLY A 55 11.58 3.83 -7.16
CA GLY A 55 12.32 3.89 -8.41
C GLY A 55 13.68 3.22 -8.27
N PHE A 56 14.20 2.73 -9.37
CA PHE A 56 15.44 1.97 -9.37
C PHE A 56 16.13 2.04 -10.73
N GLU A 57 17.39 1.61 -10.77
CA GLU A 57 18.13 1.42 -12.01
C GLU A 57 18.26 -0.07 -12.28
N ASN A 58 17.87 -0.50 -13.50
CA ASN A 58 17.93 -1.92 -13.85
C ASN A 58 19.37 -2.33 -14.26
N ALA A 59 19.56 -3.64 -14.55
CA ALA A 59 20.86 -4.19 -14.92
C ALA A 59 21.45 -3.56 -16.19
N LYS A 60 20.62 -2.97 -17.04
CA LYS A 60 21.05 -2.28 -18.26
C LYS A 60 21.37 -0.80 -18.05
N GLY A 61 21.35 -0.32 -16.81
CA GLY A 61 21.54 1.08 -16.48
C GLY A 61 20.36 1.98 -16.80
N GLN A 62 19.20 1.43 -17.08
CA GLN A 62 17.99 2.21 -17.35
C GLN A 62 17.33 2.59 -16.03
N LYS A 63 17.03 3.89 -15.86
CA LYS A 63 16.31 4.38 -14.70
C LYS A 63 14.81 4.11 -14.85
N LYS A 64 14.23 3.46 -13.84
CA LYS A 64 12.80 3.22 -13.75
C LYS A 64 12.23 4.15 -12.71
N PRO A 65 11.29 5.05 -13.07
CA PRO A 65 10.77 6.03 -12.12
C PRO A 65 9.96 5.37 -11.02
N GLY A 66 9.99 5.99 -9.84
CA GLY A 66 9.15 5.61 -8.71
C GLY A 66 7.78 6.22 -8.78
N THR A 67 6.96 5.89 -7.78
CA THR A 67 5.60 6.40 -7.68
C THR A 67 5.58 7.88 -7.32
N LYS A 68 4.53 8.58 -7.75
CA LYS A 68 4.20 9.93 -7.30
C LYS A 68 3.27 9.93 -6.08
N ILE A 69 2.85 8.75 -5.61
CA ILE A 69 2.00 8.62 -4.42
C ILE A 69 2.88 8.84 -3.18
N ALA A 70 2.76 10.02 -2.59
CA ALA A 70 3.63 10.45 -1.47
C ALA A 70 3.58 9.49 -0.29
N GLU A 71 2.41 8.97 0.05
CA GLU A 71 2.27 8.04 1.18
C GLU A 71 3.10 6.76 0.99
N LEU A 72 3.11 6.20 -0.23
CA LEU A 72 3.91 5.00 -0.52
C LEU A 72 5.41 5.28 -0.43
N LEU A 73 5.85 6.47 -0.84
CA LEU A 73 7.23 6.89 -0.68
C LEU A 73 7.62 7.02 0.79
N ILE A 74 6.76 7.62 1.60
CA ILE A 74 6.99 7.76 3.05
C ILE A 74 7.07 6.39 3.70
N MET A 75 6.14 5.50 3.40
CA MET A 75 6.17 4.13 3.95
C MET A 75 7.43 3.38 3.54
N SER A 76 7.89 3.56 2.30
CA SER A 76 9.11 2.94 1.80
C SER A 76 10.35 3.38 2.57
N ASP A 77 10.38 4.64 3.02
CA ASP A 77 11.50 5.19 3.79
C ASP A 77 11.45 4.83 5.28
N THR A 78 10.24 4.61 5.83
CA THR A 78 10.06 4.52 7.28
C THR A 78 9.72 3.13 7.78
N LYS A 79 9.30 2.21 6.92
CA LYS A 79 8.89 0.86 7.32
C LYS A 79 9.74 -0.21 6.65
N GLN A 80 10.08 -1.24 7.42
CA GLN A 80 10.76 -2.42 6.91
C GLN A 80 9.77 -3.47 6.39
N ASP A 81 8.54 -3.45 6.88
CA ASP A 81 7.49 -4.35 6.47
C ASP A 81 6.14 -3.64 6.59
N PHE A 82 5.14 -4.22 5.93
CA PHE A 82 3.74 -3.80 6.03
C PHE A 82 2.94 -5.03 6.42
N ASN A 83 2.51 -5.09 7.68
CA ASN A 83 1.86 -6.25 8.26
C ASN A 83 0.40 -5.95 8.64
N GLU A 84 -0.25 -6.90 9.33
CA GLU A 84 -1.63 -6.77 9.76
C GLU A 84 -1.89 -5.51 10.59
N GLN A 85 -0.98 -5.17 11.50
CA GLN A 85 -1.12 -3.99 12.36
C GLN A 85 -1.06 -2.70 11.54
N ASP A 86 -0.22 -2.67 10.51
CA ASP A 86 -0.14 -1.54 9.59
C ASP A 86 -1.44 -1.38 8.79
N ILE A 87 -2.03 -2.49 8.35
CA ILE A 87 -3.32 -2.48 7.67
C ILE A 87 -4.40 -1.87 8.57
N GLU A 88 -4.48 -2.35 9.82
CA GLU A 88 -5.47 -1.90 10.78
C GLU A 88 -5.30 -0.42 11.13
N TYR A 89 -4.06 -0.01 11.42
CA TYR A 89 -3.77 1.39 11.73
C TYR A 89 -4.16 2.31 10.58
N ARG A 90 -3.73 1.98 9.37
CA ARG A 90 -4.03 2.78 8.19
C ARG A 90 -5.52 2.80 7.89
N ASN A 91 -6.21 1.67 8.07
CA ASN A 91 -7.65 1.58 7.88
C ASN A 91 -8.40 2.53 8.83
N ASN A 92 -8.00 2.56 10.11
CA ASN A 92 -8.57 3.48 11.10
C ASN A 92 -8.30 4.93 10.74
N GLU A 93 -7.10 5.26 10.28
CA GLU A 93 -6.75 6.62 9.86
C GLU A 93 -7.61 7.08 8.68
N ILE A 94 -7.83 6.22 7.70
CA ILE A 94 -8.67 6.51 6.54
C ILE A 94 -10.12 6.76 6.98
N LEU A 95 -10.67 5.89 7.84
CA LEU A 95 -12.03 6.03 8.35
C LEU A 95 -12.20 7.30 9.17
N ASN A 96 -11.24 7.62 10.04
CA ASN A 96 -11.29 8.83 10.84
C ASN A 96 -11.23 10.09 9.98
N SER A 97 -10.40 10.09 8.95
CA SER A 97 -10.33 11.22 8.01
C SER A 97 -11.65 11.42 7.27
N PHE A 98 -12.30 10.32 6.88
CA PHE A 98 -13.60 10.37 6.22
C PHE A 98 -14.69 10.90 7.16
N ILE A 99 -14.73 10.42 8.41
CA ILE A 99 -15.68 10.89 9.41
C ILE A 99 -15.49 12.39 9.69
N ASN A 100 -14.24 12.82 9.82
CA ASN A 100 -13.93 14.25 10.04
C ASN A 100 -14.38 15.11 8.85
N PHE A 101 -14.17 14.63 7.63
CA PHE A 101 -14.66 15.30 6.43
C PHE A 101 -16.19 15.45 6.48
N LEU A 102 -16.91 14.36 6.81
CA LEU A 102 -18.38 14.41 6.89
C LEU A 102 -18.87 15.40 7.94
N ARG A 103 -18.18 15.50 9.08
CA ARG A 103 -18.51 16.49 10.13
C ARG A 103 -18.27 17.91 9.67
N GLN A 104 -17.15 18.18 9.02
CA GLN A 104 -16.81 19.51 8.51
C GLN A 104 -17.82 19.97 7.45
N GLU A 105 -18.33 19.06 6.65
CA GLU A 105 -19.32 19.34 5.61
C GLU A 105 -20.75 19.28 6.13
N ASN A 106 -20.97 19.10 7.44
CA ASN A 106 -22.28 18.98 8.08
C ASN A 106 -23.12 17.83 7.49
N LEU A 107 -22.47 16.74 7.10
CA LEU A 107 -23.14 15.57 6.52
C LEU A 107 -23.46 14.50 7.58
N LEU A 108 -22.96 14.66 8.81
CA LEU A 108 -23.29 13.83 9.96
C LEU A 108 -24.05 14.66 10.99
N ASN A 109 -25.07 14.04 11.55
CA ASN A 109 -25.88 14.63 12.62
C ASN A 109 -25.18 14.48 13.98
#